data_32c89846440fc93f43e1b2012c9317ab
#
_entry.id   32c89846440fc93f43e1b2012c9317ab
#
_cell.length_a   1.000
_cell.length_b   1.000
_cell.length_c   1.000
_cell.angle_alpha   90.00
_cell.angle_beta   90.00
_cell.angle_gamma   90.00
#
_symmetry.space_group_name_H-M   'P 1'
#
loop_
_entity.id
_entity.type
_entity.pdbx_description
1 polymer ?
#
loop_
_entity_poly.entity_id
_entity_poly.type
_entity_poly.pdbx_seq_one_letter_code
_entity_poly.pdbx_strand_id
1 'polypeptide(L)'
;MDSAEWDRRYAGSDLVWSAGPNRWVEEVAADLPAGRALDLAAGEGRNALWLAERGWTVTAVDFSAVGLERARSLAERRLGEHADRIRLVEADLREYTPARQGAELVIVAYLQVAERLRRSALRAAADAVAPGGLLLVVAHDSDNLAHGVGGPQDPAVLYTAQDAVSDIEGRGLQIVRAEPRTREVTTDEGSRTAIDAFLLAHRP
;
A
#
# COMPACT_ATOMS: atom_id res chain seq x y z
N MET A 1 -2.78 -3.19 16.16
CA MET A 1 -3.18 -4.54 15.69
C MET A 1 -1.93 -5.34 15.40
N ASP A 2 -1.87 -6.59 15.86
CA ASP A 2 -0.81 -7.54 15.55
C ASP A 2 -1.20 -8.46 14.37
N SER A 3 -0.29 -9.37 13.95
CA SER A 3 -0.57 -10.29 12.83
C SER A 3 -1.76 -11.19 13.11
N ALA A 4 -1.92 -11.68 14.35
CA ALA A 4 -3.02 -12.58 14.71
C ALA A 4 -4.40 -11.88 14.67
N GLU A 5 -4.46 -10.58 14.93
CA GLU A 5 -5.69 -9.78 14.79
C GLU A 5 -6.06 -9.61 13.31
N TRP A 6 -5.07 -9.38 12.45
CA TRP A 6 -5.28 -9.30 11.00
C TRP A 6 -5.64 -10.67 10.40
N ASP A 7 -4.98 -11.75 10.84
CA ASP A 7 -5.33 -13.10 10.42
C ASP A 7 -6.80 -13.43 10.71
N ARG A 8 -7.29 -13.08 11.93
CA ARG A 8 -8.71 -13.26 12.26
C ARG A 8 -9.64 -12.43 11.38
N ARG A 9 -9.23 -11.21 11.03
CA ARG A 9 -9.99 -10.34 10.14
C ARG A 9 -10.06 -10.90 8.71
N TYR A 10 -8.93 -11.37 8.20
CA TYR A 10 -8.90 -12.03 6.89
C TYR A 10 -9.64 -13.38 6.91
N ALA A 11 -9.61 -14.15 7.96
CA ALA A 11 -10.32 -15.43 8.05
C ALA A 11 -11.86 -15.29 8.07
N GLY A 12 -12.39 -14.15 8.52
CA GLY A 12 -13.82 -13.95 8.80
C GLY A 12 -14.67 -13.40 7.66
N SER A 13 -14.12 -13.08 6.48
CA SER A 13 -14.84 -12.45 5.37
C SER A 13 -14.47 -13.04 4.01
N ASP A 14 -15.32 -12.91 2.98
CA ASP A 14 -14.99 -13.34 1.62
C ASP A 14 -13.82 -12.53 1.02
N LEU A 15 -13.84 -11.22 1.17
CA LEU A 15 -12.71 -10.30 0.95
C LEU A 15 -12.87 -9.14 1.92
N VAL A 16 -11.79 -8.77 2.61
CA VAL A 16 -11.79 -7.58 3.48
C VAL A 16 -11.81 -6.31 2.65
N TRP A 17 -11.22 -6.37 1.46
CA TRP A 17 -11.11 -5.24 0.54
C TRP A 17 -11.84 -5.52 -0.78
N SER A 18 -12.08 -4.45 -1.56
CA SER A 18 -12.62 -4.58 -2.91
C SER A 18 -11.75 -5.49 -3.80
N ALA A 19 -12.36 -6.18 -4.74
CA ALA A 19 -11.66 -7.03 -5.72
C ALA A 19 -10.74 -6.25 -6.68
N GLY A 20 -10.92 -4.93 -6.78
CA GLY A 20 -10.08 -4.03 -7.58
C GLY A 20 -8.94 -3.40 -6.79
N PRO A 21 -7.98 -2.76 -7.46
CA PRO A 21 -6.86 -2.07 -6.83
C PRO A 21 -7.35 -0.88 -6.00
N ASN A 22 -6.44 -0.33 -5.20
CA ASN A 22 -6.64 1.00 -4.66
C ASN A 22 -6.72 2.02 -5.81
N ARG A 23 -7.72 2.91 -5.80
CA ARG A 23 -7.93 3.89 -6.88
C ARG A 23 -6.72 4.77 -7.17
N TRP A 24 -5.95 5.11 -6.12
CA TRP A 24 -4.76 5.94 -6.27
C TRP A 24 -3.59 5.17 -6.86
N VAL A 25 -3.50 3.86 -6.58
CA VAL A 25 -2.54 2.97 -7.25
C VAL A 25 -2.90 2.85 -8.73
N GLU A 26 -4.17 2.66 -9.06
CA GLU A 26 -4.64 2.63 -10.44
C GLU A 26 -4.35 3.94 -11.18
N GLU A 27 -4.69 5.09 -10.57
CA GLU A 27 -4.43 6.42 -11.16
C GLU A 27 -2.95 6.64 -11.48
N VAL A 28 -2.05 6.25 -10.56
CA VAL A 28 -0.61 6.49 -10.72
C VAL A 28 0.03 5.48 -11.70
N ALA A 29 -0.40 4.22 -11.66
CA ALA A 29 0.30 3.15 -12.35
C ALA A 29 -0.33 2.72 -13.68
N ALA A 30 -1.52 3.23 -14.05
CA ALA A 30 -2.24 2.80 -15.25
C ALA A 30 -1.43 2.97 -16.54
N ASP A 31 -0.71 4.08 -16.66
CA ASP A 31 0.06 4.44 -17.85
C ASP A 31 1.58 4.20 -17.69
N LEU A 32 2.03 3.66 -16.57
CA LEU A 32 3.44 3.34 -16.38
C LEU A 32 3.83 2.07 -17.17
N PRO A 33 5.03 2.05 -17.76
CA PRO A 33 5.55 0.82 -18.34
C PRO A 33 5.75 -0.23 -17.24
N ALA A 34 5.37 -1.47 -17.53
CA ALA A 34 5.55 -2.56 -16.60
C ALA A 34 7.03 -2.77 -16.24
N GLY A 35 7.29 -3.00 -14.97
CA GLY A 35 8.60 -3.19 -14.39
C GLY A 35 8.51 -4.03 -13.11
N ARG A 36 9.40 -3.75 -12.16
CA ARG A 36 9.37 -4.38 -10.83
C ARG A 36 8.64 -3.48 -9.86
N ALA A 37 7.67 -4.04 -9.14
CA ALA A 37 6.95 -3.34 -8.08
C ALA A 37 7.19 -4.01 -6.73
N LEU A 38 7.16 -3.20 -5.67
CA LEU A 38 7.18 -3.63 -4.28
C LEU A 38 5.92 -3.08 -3.60
N ASP A 39 5.08 -3.97 -3.10
CA ASP A 39 3.85 -3.64 -2.34
C ASP A 39 4.07 -4.01 -0.87
N LEU A 40 4.23 -3.02 -0.01
CA LEU A 40 4.46 -3.19 1.42
C LEU A 40 3.15 -3.05 2.21
N ALA A 41 2.89 -3.98 3.12
CA ALA A 41 1.60 -4.19 3.77
C ALA A 41 0.51 -4.54 2.75
N ALA A 42 0.80 -5.51 1.89
CA ALA A 42 0.00 -5.86 0.73
C ALA A 42 -1.35 -6.52 1.07
N GLY A 43 -1.51 -7.08 2.28
CA GLY A 43 -2.71 -7.79 2.71
C GLY A 43 -3.08 -8.93 1.78
N GLU A 44 -4.31 -8.91 1.26
CA GLU A 44 -4.82 -9.88 0.27
C GLU A 44 -4.30 -9.64 -1.17
N GLY A 45 -3.33 -8.73 -1.36
CA GLY A 45 -2.61 -8.55 -2.61
C GLY A 45 -3.38 -7.85 -3.74
N ARG A 46 -4.44 -7.09 -3.47
CA ARG A 46 -5.28 -6.45 -4.52
C ARG A 46 -4.49 -5.57 -5.50
N ASN A 47 -3.53 -4.79 -4.99
CA ASN A 47 -2.68 -3.94 -5.83
C ASN A 47 -1.66 -4.78 -6.60
N ALA A 48 -1.04 -5.75 -5.93
CA ALA A 48 -0.10 -6.68 -6.55
C ALA A 48 -0.72 -7.47 -7.70
N LEU A 49 -1.96 -7.97 -7.51
CA LEU A 49 -2.73 -8.67 -8.54
C LEU A 49 -2.97 -7.78 -9.75
N TRP A 50 -3.48 -6.58 -9.52
CA TRP A 50 -3.82 -5.64 -10.60
C TRP A 50 -2.58 -5.23 -11.42
N LEU A 51 -1.43 -5.04 -10.75
CA LEU A 51 -0.16 -4.76 -11.41
C LEU A 51 0.33 -5.97 -12.21
N ALA A 52 0.26 -7.18 -11.65
CA ALA A 52 0.71 -8.40 -12.33
C ALA A 52 -0.12 -8.72 -13.58
N GLU A 53 -1.44 -8.43 -13.58
CA GLU A 53 -2.30 -8.50 -14.77
C GLU A 53 -1.84 -7.57 -15.89
N ARG A 54 -1.13 -6.49 -15.54
CA ARG A 54 -0.55 -5.50 -16.47
C ARG A 54 0.91 -5.75 -16.80
N GLY A 55 1.43 -6.93 -16.43
CA GLY A 55 2.76 -7.37 -16.79
C GLY A 55 3.86 -7.00 -15.78
N TRP A 56 3.53 -6.38 -14.65
CA TRP A 56 4.50 -6.11 -13.60
C TRP A 56 4.96 -7.38 -12.91
N THR A 57 6.23 -7.41 -12.49
CA THR A 57 6.74 -8.39 -11.52
C THR A 57 6.67 -7.77 -10.13
N VAL A 58 5.87 -8.35 -9.25
CA VAL A 58 5.55 -7.73 -7.95
C VAL A 58 6.10 -8.56 -6.80
N THR A 59 6.79 -7.92 -5.87
CA THR A 59 7.04 -8.48 -4.54
C THR A 59 6.01 -7.88 -3.58
N ALA A 60 5.11 -8.72 -3.07
CA ALA A 60 4.07 -8.34 -2.10
C ALA A 60 4.46 -8.85 -0.71
N VAL A 61 4.60 -7.93 0.24
CA VAL A 61 5.08 -8.19 1.60
C VAL A 61 3.97 -7.90 2.59
N ASP A 62 3.66 -8.87 3.42
CA ASP A 62 2.72 -8.68 4.54
C ASP A 62 3.12 -9.59 5.71
N PHE A 63 2.73 -9.26 6.93
CA PHE A 63 2.99 -10.09 8.11
C PHE A 63 1.87 -11.11 8.36
N SER A 64 0.73 -11.01 7.65
CA SER A 64 -0.39 -11.93 7.77
C SER A 64 -0.23 -13.11 6.79
N ALA A 65 0.02 -14.29 7.34
CA ALA A 65 0.04 -15.52 6.56
C ALA A 65 -1.31 -15.79 5.86
N VAL A 66 -2.42 -15.49 6.55
CA VAL A 66 -3.78 -15.68 6.00
C VAL A 66 -4.05 -14.71 4.85
N GLY A 67 -3.63 -13.44 4.98
CA GLY A 67 -3.74 -12.46 3.89
C GLY A 67 -2.96 -12.90 2.65
N LEU A 68 -1.72 -13.36 2.84
CA LEU A 68 -0.87 -13.83 1.74
C LEU A 68 -1.38 -15.13 1.10
N GLU A 69 -1.97 -16.06 1.86
CA GLU A 69 -2.58 -17.26 1.29
C GLU A 69 -3.79 -16.93 0.41
N ARG A 70 -4.58 -15.95 0.80
CA ARG A 70 -5.65 -15.40 -0.03
C ARG A 70 -5.11 -14.75 -1.30
N ALA A 71 -4.05 -13.94 -1.17
CA ALA A 71 -3.37 -13.35 -2.32
C ALA A 71 -2.88 -14.42 -3.30
N ARG A 72 -2.30 -15.53 -2.79
CA ARG A 72 -1.87 -16.68 -3.59
C ARG A 72 -3.05 -17.30 -4.36
N SER A 73 -4.12 -17.63 -3.63
CA SER A 73 -5.31 -18.24 -4.23
C SER A 73 -5.96 -17.33 -5.29
N LEU A 74 -5.95 -16.01 -5.06
CA LEU A 74 -6.43 -15.04 -6.05
C LEU A 74 -5.52 -14.96 -7.26
N ALA A 75 -4.19 -14.97 -7.07
CA ALA A 75 -3.21 -14.95 -8.15
C ALA A 75 -3.33 -16.18 -9.05
N GLU A 76 -3.43 -17.38 -8.49
CA GLU A 76 -3.61 -18.61 -9.24
C GLU A 76 -4.89 -18.60 -10.08
N ARG A 77 -6.01 -18.11 -9.53
CA ARG A 77 -7.29 -18.04 -10.25
C ARG A 77 -7.31 -16.98 -11.35
N ARG A 78 -6.67 -15.81 -11.13
CA ARG A 78 -6.78 -14.66 -12.05
C ARG A 78 -5.66 -14.62 -13.09
N LEU A 79 -4.46 -15.07 -12.71
CA LEU A 79 -3.27 -14.99 -13.55
C LEU A 79 -2.91 -16.34 -14.19
N GLY A 80 -3.39 -17.46 -13.64
CA GLY A 80 -3.06 -18.80 -14.16
C GLY A 80 -1.56 -19.04 -14.21
N GLU A 81 -1.02 -19.31 -15.40
CA GLU A 81 0.41 -19.54 -15.64
C GLU A 81 1.30 -18.33 -15.31
N HIS A 82 0.74 -17.14 -15.17
CA HIS A 82 1.45 -15.92 -14.81
C HIS A 82 1.39 -15.58 -13.31
N ALA A 83 0.94 -16.50 -12.47
CA ALA A 83 0.89 -16.30 -11.01
C ALA A 83 2.29 -16.09 -10.40
N ASP A 84 3.33 -16.59 -11.05
CA ASP A 84 4.75 -16.42 -10.72
C ASP A 84 5.23 -14.95 -10.81
N ARG A 85 4.48 -14.07 -11.47
CA ARG A 85 4.72 -12.62 -11.46
C ARG A 85 4.57 -12.00 -10.07
N ILE A 86 3.89 -12.70 -9.14
CA ILE A 86 3.74 -12.23 -7.76
C ILE A 86 4.56 -13.10 -6.82
N ARG A 87 5.62 -12.52 -6.25
CA ARG A 87 6.36 -13.11 -5.14
C ARG A 87 5.74 -12.64 -3.82
N LEU A 88 5.14 -13.57 -3.07
CA LEU A 88 4.59 -13.32 -1.73
C LEU A 88 5.68 -13.52 -0.69
N VAL A 89 5.83 -12.58 0.23
CA VAL A 89 6.82 -12.59 1.30
C VAL A 89 6.11 -12.34 2.63
N GLU A 90 6.09 -13.35 3.49
CA GLU A 90 5.63 -13.19 4.87
C GLU A 90 6.75 -12.56 5.68
N ALA A 91 6.56 -11.32 6.10
CA ALA A 91 7.54 -10.60 6.91
C ALA A 91 6.91 -9.42 7.66
N ASP A 92 7.41 -9.16 8.85
CA ASP A 92 7.09 -7.96 9.61
C ASP A 92 7.95 -6.79 9.11
N LEU A 93 7.32 -5.66 8.82
CA LEU A 93 8.03 -4.44 8.35
C LEU A 93 8.98 -3.84 9.41
N ARG A 94 8.92 -4.30 10.66
CA ARG A 94 9.93 -3.97 11.69
C ARG A 94 11.29 -4.59 11.41
N GLU A 95 11.31 -5.72 10.69
CA GLU A 95 12.50 -6.53 10.43
C GLU A 95 12.81 -6.65 8.94
N TYR A 96 11.80 -6.46 8.09
CA TYR A 96 11.96 -6.59 6.65
C TYR A 96 12.76 -5.43 6.06
N THR A 97 13.80 -5.76 5.33
CA THR A 97 14.61 -4.79 4.59
C THR A 97 14.53 -5.10 3.10
N PRO A 98 13.84 -4.28 2.30
CA PRO A 98 13.77 -4.47 0.85
C PRO A 98 15.13 -4.23 0.19
N ALA A 99 15.31 -4.81 -1.00
CA ALA A 99 16.48 -4.52 -1.83
C ALA A 99 16.53 -3.01 -2.15
N ARG A 100 17.69 -2.40 -1.92
CA ARG A 100 17.89 -0.97 -2.24
C ARG A 100 17.77 -0.76 -3.76
N GLN A 101 17.04 0.28 -4.16
CA GLN A 101 16.84 0.64 -5.56
C GLN A 101 16.38 -0.56 -6.43
N GLY A 102 15.57 -1.43 -5.83
CA GLY A 102 15.17 -2.71 -6.41
C GLY A 102 13.87 -2.68 -7.21
N ALA A 103 13.08 -1.60 -7.13
CA ALA A 103 11.77 -1.53 -7.75
C ALA A 103 11.52 -0.17 -8.42
N GLU A 104 10.92 -0.19 -9.60
CA GLU A 104 10.49 1.00 -10.35
C GLU A 104 9.23 1.62 -9.74
N LEU A 105 8.41 0.82 -9.03
CA LEU A 105 7.25 1.30 -8.28
C LEU A 105 7.26 0.69 -6.88
N VAL A 106 7.24 1.53 -5.85
CA VAL A 106 7.07 1.10 -4.45
C VAL A 106 5.76 1.65 -3.93
N ILE A 107 4.94 0.79 -3.36
CA ILE A 107 3.60 1.11 -2.84
C ILE A 107 3.57 0.83 -1.34
N VAL A 108 3.01 1.77 -0.59
CA VAL A 108 2.63 1.61 0.81
C VAL A 108 1.19 2.10 0.95
N ALA A 109 0.22 1.17 0.95
CA ALA A 109 -1.19 1.52 0.94
C ALA A 109 -1.87 1.12 2.26
N TYR A 110 -2.36 2.11 3.02
CA TYR A 110 -3.06 1.98 4.29
C TYR A 110 -2.27 1.28 5.40
N LEU A 111 -0.96 1.50 5.44
CA LEU A 111 -0.13 1.14 6.59
C LEU A 111 -0.43 2.11 7.75
N GLN A 112 -1.41 1.75 8.57
CA GLN A 112 -1.89 2.54 9.72
C GLN A 112 -1.27 2.00 11.01
N VAL A 113 -0.07 2.47 11.33
CA VAL A 113 0.74 2.04 12.48
C VAL A 113 1.33 3.24 13.21
N ALA A 114 1.82 3.03 14.42
CA ALA A 114 2.45 4.09 15.21
C ALA A 114 3.61 4.75 14.45
N GLU A 115 3.81 6.05 14.66
CA GLU A 115 4.76 6.91 13.95
C GLU A 115 6.15 6.30 13.79
N ARG A 116 6.71 5.72 14.85
CA ARG A 116 8.07 5.13 14.80
C ARG A 116 8.18 4.02 13.76
N LEU A 117 7.18 3.15 13.69
CA LEU A 117 7.15 2.06 12.72
C LEU A 117 6.86 2.60 11.32
N ARG A 118 5.89 3.51 11.17
CA ARG A 118 5.59 4.18 9.91
C ARG A 118 6.85 4.81 9.32
N ARG A 119 7.57 5.62 10.11
CA ARG A 119 8.82 6.27 9.68
C ARG A 119 9.86 5.26 9.22
N SER A 120 10.04 4.16 9.96
CA SER A 120 10.99 3.11 9.57
C SER A 120 10.59 2.45 8.25
N ALA A 121 9.32 2.09 8.10
CA ALA A 121 8.80 1.46 6.90
C ALA A 121 8.86 2.37 5.67
N LEU A 122 8.48 3.66 5.81
CA LEU A 122 8.53 4.63 4.70
C LEU A 122 9.96 4.94 4.26
N ARG A 123 10.93 4.96 5.19
CA ARG A 123 12.35 5.09 4.86
C ARG A 123 12.88 3.89 4.09
N ALA A 124 12.52 2.68 4.52
CA ALA A 124 12.89 1.46 3.81
C ALA A 124 12.23 1.42 2.41
N ALA A 125 10.96 1.82 2.31
CA ALA A 125 10.26 1.96 1.04
C ALA A 125 10.95 2.97 0.12
N ALA A 126 11.32 4.15 0.64
CA ALA A 126 12.06 5.16 -0.11
C ALA A 126 13.40 4.62 -0.62
N ASP A 127 14.17 3.92 0.21
CA ASP A 127 15.47 3.35 -0.17
C ASP A 127 15.34 2.25 -1.25
N ALA A 128 14.16 1.61 -1.37
CA ALA A 128 13.88 0.56 -2.35
C ALA A 128 13.56 1.09 -3.75
N VAL A 129 13.21 2.38 -3.90
CA VAL A 129 12.88 2.99 -5.19
C VAL A 129 14.11 3.04 -6.08
N ALA A 130 14.03 2.47 -7.28
CA ALA A 130 15.09 2.52 -8.30
C ALA A 130 15.26 3.93 -8.89
N PRO A 131 16.42 4.27 -9.48
CA PRO A 131 16.55 5.49 -10.29
C PRO A 131 15.47 5.55 -11.38
N GLY A 132 14.81 6.71 -11.51
CA GLY A 132 13.64 6.89 -12.39
C GLY A 132 12.32 6.33 -11.83
N GLY A 133 12.35 5.67 -10.67
CA GLY A 133 11.18 5.04 -10.07
C GLY A 133 10.34 5.96 -9.17
N LEU A 134 9.22 5.43 -8.71
CA LEU A 134 8.22 6.14 -7.91
C LEU A 134 7.97 5.46 -6.56
N LEU A 135 7.75 6.27 -5.54
CA LEU A 135 7.14 5.88 -4.28
C LEU A 135 5.72 6.46 -4.21
N LEU A 136 4.75 5.60 -3.99
CA LEU A 136 3.36 5.97 -3.69
C LEU A 136 3.01 5.56 -2.26
N VAL A 137 2.64 6.54 -1.44
CA VAL A 137 2.08 6.30 -0.10
C VAL A 137 0.65 6.79 -0.07
N VAL A 138 -0.26 5.94 0.39
CA VAL A 138 -1.67 6.26 0.59
C VAL A 138 -2.09 5.79 1.99
N ALA A 139 -2.77 6.63 2.74
CA ALA A 139 -3.27 6.28 4.07
C ALA A 139 -4.55 7.06 4.38
N HIS A 140 -5.29 6.67 5.43
CA HIS A 140 -6.32 7.57 5.96
C HIS A 140 -5.65 8.79 6.56
N ASP A 141 -6.06 9.98 6.09
CA ASP A 141 -5.57 11.24 6.62
C ASP A 141 -6.06 11.46 8.05
N SER A 142 -5.32 12.19 8.87
CA SER A 142 -5.74 12.56 10.23
C SER A 142 -7.05 13.37 10.23
N ASP A 143 -7.30 14.18 9.21
CA ASP A 143 -8.55 14.93 9.06
C ASP A 143 -9.75 14.02 8.77
N ASN A 144 -9.53 12.77 8.29
CA ASN A 144 -10.60 11.82 8.06
C ASN A 144 -11.37 11.46 9.34
N LEU A 145 -10.72 11.57 10.51
CA LEU A 145 -11.35 11.28 11.81
C LEU A 145 -12.50 12.24 12.13
N ALA A 146 -12.34 13.52 11.80
CA ALA A 146 -13.33 14.56 12.10
C ALA A 146 -14.26 14.86 10.92
N HIS A 147 -13.79 14.71 9.69
CA HIS A 147 -14.46 15.22 8.49
C HIS A 147 -14.76 14.14 7.43
N GLY A 148 -14.33 12.89 7.64
CA GLY A 148 -14.52 11.80 6.72
C GLY A 148 -15.26 10.61 7.33
N VAL A 149 -15.24 9.48 6.59
CA VAL A 149 -15.83 8.21 7.04
C VAL A 149 -14.87 7.04 6.85
N GLY A 150 -15.05 6.03 7.67
CA GLY A 150 -14.23 4.80 7.63
C GLY A 150 -12.82 4.99 8.17
N GLY A 151 -12.02 3.93 8.06
CA GLY A 151 -10.66 3.91 8.58
C GLY A 151 -10.55 3.73 10.10
N PRO A 152 -9.32 3.73 10.62
CA PRO A 152 -9.08 3.64 12.06
C PRO A 152 -9.63 4.85 12.80
N GLN A 153 -10.13 4.60 14.03
CA GLN A 153 -10.61 5.64 14.94
C GLN A 153 -9.55 6.04 15.99
N ASP A 154 -8.36 5.46 15.90
CA ASP A 154 -7.24 5.80 16.76
C ASP A 154 -6.36 6.87 16.07
N PRO A 155 -6.30 8.10 16.60
CA PRO A 155 -5.50 9.17 16.01
C PRO A 155 -3.99 8.87 16.00
N ALA A 156 -3.51 7.97 16.87
CA ALA A 156 -2.10 7.63 16.95
C ALA A 156 -1.56 6.88 15.72
N VAL A 157 -2.43 6.35 14.86
CA VAL A 157 -2.06 5.65 13.63
C VAL A 157 -2.41 6.42 12.36
N LEU A 158 -3.10 7.55 12.50
CA LEU A 158 -3.44 8.44 11.38
C LEU A 158 -2.30 9.43 11.13
N TYR A 159 -2.16 9.86 9.89
CA TYR A 159 -1.12 10.82 9.52
C TYR A 159 -1.47 11.57 8.23
N THR A 160 -0.87 12.73 8.08
CA THR A 160 -1.04 13.57 6.89
C THR A 160 -0.03 13.21 5.79
N ALA A 161 -0.26 13.69 4.58
CA ALA A 161 0.73 13.62 3.50
C ALA A 161 2.05 14.30 3.89
N GLN A 162 2.00 15.39 4.67
CA GLN A 162 3.19 16.11 5.13
C GLN A 162 4.00 15.32 6.16
N ASP A 163 3.35 14.53 7.02
CA ASP A 163 4.04 13.61 7.93
C ASP A 163 4.82 12.56 7.12
N ALA A 164 4.19 12.00 6.07
CA ALA A 164 4.86 11.04 5.18
C ALA A 164 6.06 11.67 4.43
N VAL A 165 5.96 12.94 3.98
CA VAL A 165 7.10 13.69 3.43
C VAL A 165 8.24 13.80 4.43
N SER A 166 7.93 14.19 5.67
CA SER A 166 8.92 14.31 6.75
C SER A 166 9.59 12.97 7.08
N ASP A 167 8.85 11.87 7.00
CA ASP A 167 9.37 10.53 7.27
C ASP A 167 10.43 10.09 6.23
N ILE A 168 10.30 10.52 4.96
CA ILE A 168 11.24 10.16 3.88
C ILE A 168 12.31 11.23 3.62
N GLU A 169 12.35 12.30 4.40
CA GLU A 169 13.33 13.35 4.24
C GLU A 169 14.77 12.79 4.24
N GLY A 170 15.60 13.32 3.34
CA GLY A 170 17.01 12.90 3.17
C GLY A 170 17.19 11.55 2.46
N ARG A 171 16.14 10.94 1.89
CA ARG A 171 16.23 9.65 1.17
C ARG A 171 16.47 9.81 -0.35
N GLY A 172 16.74 11.01 -0.82
CA GLY A 172 17.07 11.26 -2.22
C GLY A 172 15.87 11.14 -3.17
N LEU A 173 14.65 11.35 -2.65
CA LEU A 173 13.43 11.44 -3.44
C LEU A 173 13.01 12.90 -3.61
N GLN A 174 12.47 13.22 -4.77
CA GLN A 174 11.81 14.48 -5.07
C GLN A 174 10.30 14.30 -4.91
N ILE A 175 9.65 15.18 -4.16
CA ILE A 175 8.21 15.15 -3.97
C ILE A 175 7.54 15.65 -5.26
N VAL A 176 6.73 14.79 -5.86
CA VAL A 176 5.90 15.14 -7.02
C VAL A 176 4.58 15.73 -6.56
N ARG A 177 3.96 15.09 -5.54
CA ARG A 177 2.70 15.54 -4.97
C ARG A 177 2.58 15.07 -3.53
N ALA A 178 2.12 15.93 -2.63
CA ALA A 178 1.81 15.59 -1.26
C ALA A 178 0.59 16.42 -0.80
N GLU A 179 -0.57 15.76 -0.68
CA GLU A 179 -1.84 16.45 -0.43
C GLU A 179 -2.89 15.51 0.18
N PRO A 180 -3.87 16.00 0.92
CA PRO A 180 -5.08 15.23 1.21
C PRO A 180 -5.91 15.04 -0.07
N ARG A 181 -6.48 13.86 -0.27
CA ARG A 181 -7.34 13.53 -1.41
C ARG A 181 -8.64 12.91 -0.93
N THR A 182 -9.74 13.28 -1.55
CA THR A 182 -11.06 12.77 -1.20
C THR A 182 -11.48 11.63 -2.13
N ARG A 183 -12.23 10.68 -1.57
CA ARG A 183 -12.90 9.63 -2.32
C ARG A 183 -14.30 9.38 -1.80
N GLU A 184 -15.21 9.07 -2.69
CA GLU A 184 -16.56 8.63 -2.37
C GLU A 184 -16.53 7.20 -1.80
N VAL A 185 -17.28 6.97 -0.74
CA VAL A 185 -17.50 5.67 -0.11
C VAL A 185 -18.99 5.43 0.02
N THR A 186 -19.47 4.31 -0.49
CA THR A 186 -20.86 3.89 -0.30
C THR A 186 -21.02 3.33 1.10
N THR A 187 -21.94 3.89 1.86
CA THR A 187 -22.34 3.43 3.20
C THR A 187 -23.83 3.07 3.19
N ASP A 188 -24.31 2.45 4.25
CA ASP A 188 -25.75 2.14 4.42
C ASP A 188 -26.62 3.41 4.43
N GLU A 189 -26.02 4.58 4.75
CA GLU A 189 -26.67 5.90 4.75
C GLU A 189 -26.50 6.68 3.43
N GLY A 190 -25.91 6.06 2.38
CA GLY A 190 -25.63 6.69 1.09
C GLY A 190 -24.15 6.98 0.85
N SER A 191 -23.87 7.81 -0.16
CA SER A 191 -22.49 8.21 -0.49
C SER A 191 -21.95 9.19 0.54
N ARG A 192 -20.76 8.90 1.06
CA ARG A 192 -20.02 9.71 2.03
C ARG A 192 -18.58 9.88 1.53
N THR A 193 -17.90 10.88 2.05
CA THR A 193 -16.53 11.19 1.65
C THR A 193 -15.53 10.63 2.67
N ALA A 194 -14.49 9.95 2.20
CA ALA A 194 -13.30 9.65 2.99
C ALA A 194 -12.14 10.53 2.52
N ILE A 195 -11.22 10.84 3.44
CA ILE A 195 -10.04 11.66 3.19
C ILE A 195 -8.79 10.79 3.34
N ASP A 196 -8.00 10.74 2.28
CA ASP A 196 -6.74 9.99 2.26
C ASP A 196 -5.54 10.96 2.20
N ALA A 197 -4.51 10.69 2.99
CA ALA A 197 -3.18 11.27 2.81
C ALA A 197 -2.54 10.62 1.57
N PHE A 198 -2.10 11.44 0.62
CA PHE A 198 -1.50 11.00 -0.64
C PHE A 198 -0.11 11.62 -0.81
N LEU A 199 0.89 10.75 -0.97
CA LEU A 199 2.25 11.16 -1.30
C LEU A 199 2.72 10.39 -2.55
N LEU A 200 3.15 11.12 -3.56
CA LEU A 200 3.88 10.61 -4.72
C LEU A 200 5.25 11.27 -4.77
N ALA A 201 6.29 10.45 -4.80
CA ALA A 201 7.67 10.92 -4.87
C ALA A 201 8.45 10.14 -5.93
N HIS A 202 9.45 10.77 -6.55
CA HIS A 202 10.25 10.25 -7.64
C HIS A 202 11.73 10.20 -7.25
N ARG A 203 12.45 9.16 -7.63
CA ARG A 203 13.91 9.12 -7.54
C ARG A 203 14.52 9.58 -8.86
N PRO A 204 15.29 10.68 -8.90
CA PRO A 204 16.00 11.12 -10.09
C PRO A 204 16.99 10.08 -10.63
#